data_12c20d256668d47839573b58265e4aec
#
_entry.id   12c20d256668d47839573b58265e4aec
#
_cell.length_a   1.000
_cell.length_b   1.000
_cell.length_c   1.000
_cell.angle_alpha   90.00
_cell.angle_beta   90.00
_cell.angle_gamma   90.00
#
_symmetry.space_group_name_H-M   'P 1'
#
loop_
_entity.id
_entity.type
_entity.pdbx_description
1 polymer ?
#
loop_
_entity_poly.entity_id
_entity_poly.type
_entity_poly.pdbx_seq_one_letter_code
_entity_poly.pdbx_strand_id
1 'polypeptide(L)'
;MLFFVTFCFAQKPPIMGWSSWNHFHVKIDEKMIREQADAMVSSGLNKVGYQFINIDDGYLGGRDTTGKLIANIIKFPSGMKALADYIHSRGLKAGIYTDAGKNTCGSIYDKDSLGINVGIYGHVEKDCNQFFKEWGYNFLKVDWCGGERMKLNEQTEYIKIINAVKMIDSNIVFNVCRWKFPGVWAIDKADSWRISGDIKATFSSILNIIDLNAELYKYASVGHYNDMDMLQVGRGMSYEEDKTHFSMWCMLNSPLLAGNDLRNMTKETIDILTNKELIAINQDIAFVQAQRILTEDDIDVWVKQLSQGKKKAIAIINRGSKDQVFTLNAAKLNINKSSKLRDLWLHKDLGEIGAEKTFTIAKHGIVVIKSDE
;
A
#
# COMPACT_ATOMS: atom_id res chain seq x y z
N MET A 1 -44.40 5.61 11.66
CA MET A 1 -43.04 5.95 12.06
C MET A 1 -42.11 5.01 11.27
N LEU A 2 -41.61 5.46 10.10
CA LEU A 2 -40.67 4.66 9.28
C LEU A 2 -39.29 4.81 9.89
N PHE A 3 -38.73 3.71 10.40
CA PHE A 3 -37.31 3.66 10.76
C PHE A 3 -36.49 3.51 9.45
N PHE A 4 -35.84 4.58 9.04
CA PHE A 4 -34.75 4.48 8.05
C PHE A 4 -33.56 3.82 8.74
N VAL A 5 -33.35 2.54 8.49
CA VAL A 5 -32.08 1.87 8.79
C VAL A 5 -31.08 2.38 7.77
N THR A 6 -30.31 3.39 8.13
CA THR A 6 -29.12 3.76 7.37
C THR A 6 -28.09 2.64 7.55
N PHE A 7 -27.92 1.80 6.53
CA PHE A 7 -26.77 0.93 6.43
C PHE A 7 -25.53 1.82 6.32
N CYS A 8 -24.86 2.04 7.43
CA CYS A 8 -23.53 2.62 7.44
C CYS A 8 -22.60 1.53 6.89
N PHE A 9 -22.36 1.52 5.58
CA PHE A 9 -21.26 0.73 5.03
C PHE A 9 -20.00 1.24 5.71
N ALA A 10 -19.33 0.38 6.45
CA ALA A 10 -18.04 0.71 7.05
C ALA A 10 -17.11 1.13 5.92
N GLN A 11 -16.74 2.40 5.88
CA GLN A 11 -15.80 2.91 4.90
C GLN A 11 -14.49 2.16 5.06
N LYS A 12 -13.98 1.59 3.96
CA LYS A 12 -12.73 0.83 3.97
C LYS A 12 -11.58 1.77 3.60
N PRO A 13 -10.76 2.24 4.55
CA PRO A 13 -9.57 3.04 4.24
C PRO A 13 -8.53 2.19 3.51
N PRO A 14 -7.48 2.83 2.90
CA PRO A 14 -6.33 2.11 2.38
C PRO A 14 -5.75 1.19 3.45
N ILE A 15 -5.44 -0.05 3.09
CA ILE A 15 -4.89 -1.00 4.05
C ILE A 15 -3.49 -0.59 4.52
N MET A 16 -3.17 -0.96 5.74
CA MET A 16 -1.85 -0.80 6.33
C MET A 16 -1.34 -2.15 6.81
N GLY A 17 -0.07 -2.45 6.52
CA GLY A 17 0.50 -3.74 6.88
C GLY A 17 1.96 -3.89 6.46
N TRP A 18 2.35 -5.12 6.22
CA TRP A 18 3.67 -5.52 5.76
C TRP A 18 3.52 -6.59 4.67
N SER A 19 4.44 -6.62 3.72
CA SER A 19 4.52 -7.64 2.68
C SER A 19 5.94 -8.15 2.53
N SER A 20 6.08 -9.46 2.30
CA SER A 20 7.38 -10.14 2.34
C SER A 20 8.29 -9.89 1.13
N TRP A 21 7.74 -9.50 -0.04
CA TRP A 21 8.45 -9.55 -1.30
C TRP A 21 9.72 -8.71 -1.36
N ASN A 22 9.63 -7.42 -1.09
CA ASN A 22 10.73 -6.50 -1.40
C ASN A 22 12.03 -6.77 -0.63
N HIS A 23 11.94 -7.33 0.58
CA HIS A 23 13.14 -7.67 1.36
C HIS A 23 13.57 -9.12 1.16
N PHE A 24 12.61 -10.04 1.08
CA PHE A 24 12.89 -11.48 1.17
C PHE A 24 12.74 -12.22 -0.16
N HIS A 25 12.02 -11.66 -1.14
CA HIS A 25 11.65 -12.39 -2.34
C HIS A 25 11.05 -13.77 -1.99
N VAL A 26 11.41 -14.81 -2.72
CA VAL A 26 10.99 -16.19 -2.45
C VAL A 26 11.69 -16.83 -1.23
N LYS A 27 12.61 -16.11 -0.56
CA LYS A 27 13.37 -16.62 0.59
C LYS A 27 12.63 -16.40 1.91
N ILE A 28 11.43 -16.92 1.99
CA ILE A 28 10.55 -16.83 3.15
C ILE A 28 10.34 -18.20 3.78
N ASP A 29 10.08 -18.23 5.08
CA ASP A 29 9.67 -19.41 5.82
C ASP A 29 8.69 -19.06 6.95
N GLU A 30 8.08 -20.07 7.54
CA GLU A 30 7.10 -19.92 8.62
C GLU A 30 7.65 -19.16 9.83
N LYS A 31 8.88 -19.49 10.24
CA LYS A 31 9.53 -18.84 11.39
C LYS A 31 9.68 -17.35 11.16
N MET A 32 10.22 -16.96 9.99
CA MET A 32 10.42 -15.56 9.62
C MET A 32 9.10 -14.80 9.58
N ILE A 33 8.04 -15.35 8.98
CA ILE A 33 6.72 -14.70 8.93
C ILE A 33 6.14 -14.50 10.35
N ARG A 34 6.26 -15.48 11.23
CA ARG A 34 5.85 -15.34 12.64
C ARG A 34 6.62 -14.21 13.34
N GLU A 35 7.93 -14.17 13.15
CA GLU A 35 8.78 -13.11 13.70
C GLU A 35 8.43 -11.72 13.16
N GLN A 36 8.01 -11.58 11.88
CA GLN A 36 7.51 -10.30 11.34
C GLN A 36 6.19 -9.89 12.00
N ALA A 37 5.28 -10.84 12.24
CA ALA A 37 4.04 -10.56 12.96
C ALA A 37 4.31 -10.11 14.40
N ASP A 38 5.23 -10.76 15.10
CA ASP A 38 5.66 -10.35 16.45
C ASP A 38 6.32 -8.98 16.45
N ALA A 39 7.17 -8.70 15.46
CA ALA A 39 7.84 -7.40 15.31
C ALA A 39 6.85 -6.27 15.01
N MET A 40 5.80 -6.51 14.24
CA MET A 40 4.73 -5.52 14.01
C MET A 40 4.03 -5.13 15.32
N VAL A 41 3.81 -6.07 16.20
CA VAL A 41 3.19 -5.81 17.51
C VAL A 41 4.17 -5.14 18.48
N SER A 42 5.39 -5.67 18.59
CA SER A 42 6.39 -5.18 19.55
C SER A 42 6.92 -3.78 19.22
N SER A 43 7.02 -3.43 17.92
CA SER A 43 7.39 -2.07 17.47
C SER A 43 6.27 -1.04 17.65
N GLY A 44 5.04 -1.48 17.91
CA GLY A 44 3.88 -0.60 18.04
C GLY A 44 3.24 -0.17 16.72
N LEU A 45 3.66 -0.70 15.57
CA LEU A 45 3.04 -0.46 14.26
C LEU A 45 1.55 -0.80 14.29
N ASN A 46 1.16 -1.90 14.94
CA ASN A 46 -0.25 -2.29 15.08
C ASN A 46 -1.11 -1.23 15.81
N LYS A 47 -0.50 -0.46 16.72
CA LYS A 47 -1.21 0.59 17.50
C LYS A 47 -1.54 1.85 16.67
N VAL A 48 -0.91 1.99 15.50
CA VAL A 48 -1.16 3.10 14.58
C VAL A 48 -1.87 2.68 13.29
N GLY A 49 -2.35 1.41 13.22
CA GLY A 49 -3.23 0.95 12.16
C GLY A 49 -2.66 -0.13 11.23
N TYR A 50 -1.40 -0.53 11.36
CA TYR A 50 -0.85 -1.65 10.58
C TYR A 50 -1.47 -2.97 11.08
N GLN A 51 -2.19 -3.64 10.20
CA GLN A 51 -2.98 -4.83 10.57
C GLN A 51 -2.67 -6.07 9.71
N PHE A 52 -2.10 -5.90 8.52
CA PHE A 52 -1.91 -7.01 7.58
C PHE A 52 -0.48 -7.53 7.60
N ILE A 53 -0.33 -8.86 7.63
CA ILE A 53 0.90 -9.59 7.33
C ILE A 53 0.65 -10.34 6.03
N ASN A 54 1.18 -9.82 4.93
CA ASN A 54 0.98 -10.37 3.60
C ASN A 54 2.17 -11.26 3.21
N ILE A 55 1.88 -12.54 3.01
CA ILE A 55 2.83 -13.53 2.51
C ILE A 55 2.78 -13.48 0.99
N ASP A 56 3.87 -13.04 0.38
CA ASP A 56 4.03 -12.97 -1.07
C ASP A 56 4.51 -14.33 -1.63
N ASP A 57 5.00 -14.39 -2.84
CA ASP A 57 5.46 -15.62 -3.50
C ASP A 57 6.56 -16.35 -2.71
N GLY A 58 6.69 -17.66 -2.92
CA GLY A 58 7.72 -18.51 -2.31
C GLY A 58 7.21 -19.45 -1.21
N TYR A 59 5.90 -19.48 -0.93
CA TYR A 59 5.31 -20.42 0.05
C TYR A 59 4.79 -21.71 -0.59
N LEU A 60 4.66 -21.75 -1.90
CA LEU A 60 4.05 -22.83 -2.65
C LEU A 60 4.97 -24.06 -2.75
N GLY A 61 4.38 -25.25 -2.72
CA GLY A 61 5.08 -26.53 -2.79
C GLY A 61 4.56 -27.46 -3.90
N GLY A 62 3.56 -27.02 -4.66
CA GLY A 62 2.94 -27.81 -5.72
C GLY A 62 1.44 -27.95 -5.55
N ARG A 63 0.87 -28.92 -6.28
CA ARG A 63 -0.53 -29.36 -6.14
C ARG A 63 -0.60 -30.87 -5.94
N ASP A 64 -1.57 -31.33 -5.15
CA ASP A 64 -1.85 -32.75 -5.01
C ASP A 64 -2.60 -33.33 -6.23
N THR A 65 -2.86 -34.63 -6.20
CA THR A 65 -3.56 -35.34 -7.28
C THR A 65 -5.00 -34.86 -7.49
N THR A 66 -5.59 -34.16 -6.53
CA THR A 66 -6.92 -33.53 -6.64
C THR A 66 -6.85 -32.09 -7.16
N GLY A 67 -5.64 -31.55 -7.38
CA GLY A 67 -5.38 -30.18 -7.79
C GLY A 67 -5.40 -29.17 -6.64
N LYS A 68 -5.42 -29.61 -5.39
CA LYS A 68 -5.34 -28.73 -4.20
C LYS A 68 -3.92 -28.24 -4.00
N LEU A 69 -3.75 -26.95 -3.62
CA LEU A 69 -2.43 -26.38 -3.33
C LEU A 69 -1.80 -27.03 -2.11
N ILE A 70 -0.51 -27.30 -2.22
CA ILE A 70 0.34 -27.77 -1.12
C ILE A 70 1.32 -26.64 -0.80
N ALA A 71 1.45 -26.30 0.48
CA ALA A 71 2.52 -25.42 0.93
C ALA A 71 3.88 -26.14 0.89
N ASN A 72 4.95 -25.40 0.72
CA ASN A 72 6.30 -25.95 0.84
C ASN A 72 6.52 -26.43 2.28
N ILE A 73 6.47 -27.75 2.49
CA ILE A 73 6.53 -28.37 3.82
C ILE A 73 7.86 -28.12 4.56
N ILE A 74 8.94 -27.85 3.82
CA ILE A 74 10.24 -27.53 4.43
C ILE A 74 10.23 -26.10 4.99
N LYS A 75 9.65 -25.16 4.25
CA LYS A 75 9.57 -23.76 4.65
C LYS A 75 8.40 -23.49 5.62
N PHE A 76 7.29 -24.21 5.45
CA PHE A 76 6.03 -24.02 6.20
C PHE A 76 5.56 -25.36 6.79
N PRO A 77 6.30 -25.95 7.74
CA PRO A 77 6.02 -27.30 8.24
C PRO A 77 4.68 -27.44 8.95
N SER A 78 4.16 -26.36 9.58
CA SER A 78 2.84 -26.37 10.23
C SER A 78 1.69 -26.12 9.25
N GLY A 79 1.99 -25.73 8.01
CA GLY A 79 1.03 -25.38 6.97
C GLY A 79 0.46 -23.97 7.08
N MET A 80 -0.17 -23.52 5.99
CA MET A 80 -0.62 -22.12 5.84
C MET A 80 -1.77 -21.76 6.79
N LYS A 81 -2.62 -22.73 7.15
CA LYS A 81 -3.68 -22.49 8.15
C LYS A 81 -3.11 -22.15 9.52
N ALA A 82 -2.17 -22.97 10.02
CA ALA A 82 -1.56 -22.72 11.33
C ALA A 82 -0.80 -21.40 11.39
N LEU A 83 -0.23 -20.98 10.25
CA LEU A 83 0.41 -19.66 10.13
C LEU A 83 -0.61 -18.52 10.16
N ALA A 84 -1.74 -18.64 9.45
CA ALA A 84 -2.82 -17.66 9.53
C ALA A 84 -3.41 -17.56 10.94
N ASP A 85 -3.66 -18.70 11.59
CA ASP A 85 -4.15 -18.74 12.98
C ASP A 85 -3.15 -18.03 13.94
N TYR A 86 -1.84 -18.21 13.72
CA TYR A 86 -0.83 -17.49 14.49
C TYR A 86 -0.89 -15.98 14.30
N ILE A 87 -0.97 -15.52 13.04
CA ILE A 87 -1.09 -14.09 12.71
C ILE A 87 -2.35 -13.51 13.37
N HIS A 88 -3.48 -14.22 13.30
CA HIS A 88 -4.72 -13.81 13.94
C HIS A 88 -4.60 -13.76 15.47
N SER A 89 -3.86 -14.69 16.09
CA SER A 89 -3.62 -14.68 17.54
C SER A 89 -2.87 -13.43 18.03
N ARG A 90 -2.15 -12.74 17.11
CA ARG A 90 -1.50 -11.45 17.36
C ARG A 90 -2.43 -10.23 17.17
N GLY A 91 -3.71 -10.46 16.87
CA GLY A 91 -4.68 -9.41 16.55
C GLY A 91 -4.48 -8.81 15.14
N LEU A 92 -3.78 -9.53 14.26
CA LEU A 92 -3.46 -9.11 12.89
C LEU A 92 -4.29 -9.90 11.87
N LYS A 93 -4.26 -9.48 10.62
CA LYS A 93 -4.91 -10.12 9.47
C LYS A 93 -3.86 -10.76 8.58
N ALA A 94 -4.14 -11.94 8.04
CA ALA A 94 -3.25 -12.66 7.15
C ALA A 94 -3.58 -12.39 5.68
N GLY A 95 -2.58 -12.06 4.88
CA GLY A 95 -2.70 -11.93 3.43
C GLY A 95 -1.89 -12.98 2.69
N ILE A 96 -2.32 -13.32 1.48
CA ILE A 96 -1.70 -14.35 0.65
C ILE A 96 -1.56 -13.87 -0.80
N TYR A 97 -0.73 -14.55 -1.56
CA TYR A 97 -0.36 -14.27 -2.95
C TYR A 97 -0.77 -15.39 -3.88
N THR A 98 -1.11 -15.05 -5.12
CA THR A 98 -1.15 -15.98 -6.26
C THR A 98 -0.86 -15.25 -7.57
N ASP A 99 -0.70 -15.99 -8.67
CA ASP A 99 -0.64 -15.45 -10.04
C ASP A 99 -1.89 -15.85 -10.81
N ALA A 100 -2.40 -14.97 -11.64
CA ALA A 100 -3.59 -15.23 -12.47
C ALA A 100 -3.38 -16.29 -13.56
N GLY A 101 -2.11 -16.57 -13.92
CA GLY A 101 -1.74 -17.64 -14.84
C GLY A 101 -1.45 -18.96 -14.12
N LYS A 102 -0.67 -19.83 -14.78
CA LYS A 102 -0.25 -21.13 -14.21
C LYS A 102 1.01 -21.05 -13.35
N ASN A 103 1.91 -20.13 -13.67
CA ASN A 103 3.22 -20.02 -13.05
C ASN A 103 3.34 -18.69 -12.30
N THR A 104 3.98 -18.68 -11.15
CA THR A 104 4.19 -17.48 -10.36
C THR A 104 5.35 -16.63 -10.85
N CYS A 105 5.43 -15.37 -10.41
CA CYS A 105 6.55 -14.48 -10.73
C CYS A 105 7.88 -15.02 -10.20
N GLY A 106 7.91 -15.60 -9.00
CA GLY A 106 9.10 -16.21 -8.41
C GLY A 106 9.66 -17.36 -9.25
N SER A 107 8.77 -18.17 -9.89
CA SER A 107 9.22 -19.21 -10.81
C SER A 107 9.91 -18.65 -12.06
N ILE A 108 9.53 -17.44 -12.44
CA ILE A 108 9.99 -16.79 -13.67
C ILE A 108 11.27 -15.98 -13.44
N TYR A 109 11.33 -15.22 -12.36
CA TYR A 109 12.40 -14.25 -12.10
C TYR A 109 13.37 -14.68 -11.01
N ASP A 110 12.91 -15.47 -10.00
CA ASP A 110 13.73 -15.93 -8.87
C ASP A 110 14.10 -17.42 -8.94
N LYS A 111 13.81 -18.09 -10.06
CA LYS A 111 14.12 -19.51 -10.30
C LYS A 111 13.46 -20.47 -9.27
N ASP A 112 12.34 -20.07 -8.69
CA ASP A 112 11.58 -20.96 -7.79
C ASP A 112 10.85 -22.03 -8.60
N SER A 113 11.44 -23.22 -8.68
CA SER A 113 10.84 -24.35 -9.41
C SER A 113 9.50 -24.81 -8.83
N LEU A 114 9.21 -24.52 -7.56
CA LEU A 114 7.95 -24.84 -6.91
C LEU A 114 6.82 -23.85 -7.26
N GLY A 115 7.13 -22.72 -7.86
CA GLY A 115 6.18 -21.77 -8.40
C GLY A 115 5.59 -22.15 -9.77
N ILE A 116 5.97 -23.33 -10.31
CA ILE A 116 5.48 -23.83 -11.62
C ILE A 116 4.16 -24.60 -11.41
N ASN A 117 3.14 -24.30 -12.24
CA ASN A 117 1.80 -24.90 -12.23
C ASN A 117 1.02 -24.75 -10.90
N VAL A 118 1.33 -23.72 -10.11
CA VAL A 118 0.67 -23.44 -8.84
C VAL A 118 -0.15 -22.14 -8.84
N GLY A 119 -0.09 -21.37 -9.92
CA GLY A 119 -0.98 -20.21 -10.10
C GLY A 119 -2.46 -20.63 -10.23
N ILE A 120 -3.35 -19.66 -10.07
CA ILE A 120 -4.80 -19.90 -9.88
C ILE A 120 -5.54 -20.30 -11.16
N TYR A 121 -4.90 -20.17 -12.34
CA TYR A 121 -5.54 -20.46 -13.63
C TYR A 121 -6.04 -21.91 -13.71
N GLY A 122 -7.34 -22.07 -13.98
CA GLY A 122 -8.01 -23.38 -14.01
C GLY A 122 -8.44 -23.92 -12.64
N HIS A 123 -8.11 -23.22 -11.54
CA HIS A 123 -8.39 -23.66 -10.17
C HIS A 123 -9.07 -22.58 -9.30
N VAL A 124 -9.61 -21.52 -9.90
CA VAL A 124 -10.05 -20.30 -9.20
C VAL A 124 -10.95 -20.60 -8.00
N GLU A 125 -12.04 -21.35 -8.18
CA GLU A 125 -12.97 -21.64 -7.09
C GLU A 125 -12.34 -22.50 -5.99
N LYS A 126 -11.52 -23.49 -6.39
CA LYS A 126 -10.84 -24.39 -5.45
C LYS A 126 -9.84 -23.63 -4.60
N ASP A 127 -8.97 -22.83 -5.23
CA ASP A 127 -7.92 -22.08 -4.56
C ASP A 127 -8.51 -20.98 -3.66
N CYS A 128 -9.54 -20.26 -4.13
CA CYS A 128 -10.22 -19.28 -3.30
C CYS A 128 -10.87 -19.93 -2.06
N ASN A 129 -11.53 -21.10 -2.21
CA ASN A 129 -12.06 -21.81 -1.05
C ASN A 129 -10.92 -22.23 -0.08
N GLN A 130 -9.79 -22.69 -0.62
CA GLN A 130 -8.65 -23.07 0.18
C GLN A 130 -8.03 -21.88 0.92
N PHE A 131 -7.79 -20.74 0.24
CA PHE A 131 -7.22 -19.55 0.85
C PHE A 131 -8.11 -19.00 1.96
N PHE A 132 -9.41 -18.88 1.72
CA PHE A 132 -10.28 -18.10 2.60
C PHE A 132 -11.09 -18.95 3.58
N LYS A 133 -11.64 -20.10 3.16
CA LYS A 133 -12.43 -20.94 4.07
C LYS A 133 -11.58 -21.94 4.84
N GLU A 134 -10.56 -22.53 4.19
CA GLU A 134 -9.75 -23.55 4.86
C GLU A 134 -8.59 -22.93 5.63
N TRP A 135 -7.87 -21.96 5.04
CA TRP A 135 -6.69 -21.35 5.65
C TRP A 135 -6.99 -20.05 6.41
N GLY A 136 -8.10 -19.35 6.08
CA GLY A 136 -8.58 -18.21 6.84
C GLY A 136 -7.91 -16.87 6.51
N TYR A 137 -7.36 -16.70 5.30
CA TYR A 137 -6.73 -15.45 4.86
C TYR A 137 -7.76 -14.34 4.60
N ASN A 138 -7.34 -13.08 4.69
CA ASN A 138 -8.19 -11.90 4.62
C ASN A 138 -7.84 -10.95 3.46
N PHE A 139 -6.74 -11.22 2.75
CA PHE A 139 -6.23 -10.41 1.64
C PHE A 139 -5.65 -11.33 0.55
N LEU A 140 -5.84 -10.96 -0.71
CA LEU A 140 -5.25 -11.63 -1.86
C LEU A 140 -4.57 -10.64 -2.79
N LYS A 141 -3.25 -10.79 -3.00
CA LYS A 141 -2.53 -10.19 -4.12
C LYS A 141 -2.54 -11.17 -5.28
N VAL A 142 -2.99 -10.71 -6.44
CA VAL A 142 -2.95 -11.52 -7.67
C VAL A 142 -2.01 -10.87 -8.67
N ASP A 143 -0.95 -11.58 -9.01
CA ASP A 143 0.05 -11.15 -9.98
C ASP A 143 -0.31 -11.60 -11.40
N TRP A 144 0.47 -11.16 -12.38
CA TRP A 144 0.16 -11.38 -13.81
C TRP A 144 1.29 -12.06 -14.62
N CYS A 145 2.37 -12.50 -13.98
CA CYS A 145 3.54 -13.06 -14.69
C CYS A 145 3.18 -14.28 -15.55
N GLY A 146 2.45 -15.22 -14.98
CA GLY A 146 1.94 -16.40 -15.69
C GLY A 146 0.84 -16.04 -16.67
N GLY A 147 -0.04 -15.11 -16.30
CA GLY A 147 -1.11 -14.62 -17.18
C GLY A 147 -0.57 -14.01 -18.47
N GLU A 148 0.48 -13.17 -18.35
CA GLU A 148 1.15 -12.56 -19.50
C GLU A 148 1.82 -13.59 -20.40
N ARG A 149 2.57 -14.53 -19.83
CA ARG A 149 3.19 -15.62 -20.61
C ARG A 149 2.20 -16.51 -21.34
N MET A 150 1.04 -16.73 -20.75
CA MET A 150 -0.06 -17.48 -21.37
C MET A 150 -0.87 -16.62 -22.35
N LYS A 151 -0.61 -15.33 -22.48
CA LYS A 151 -1.36 -14.37 -23.31
C LYS A 151 -2.85 -14.36 -22.99
N LEU A 152 -3.21 -14.45 -21.72
CA LEU A 152 -4.60 -14.44 -21.26
C LEU A 152 -5.21 -13.05 -21.43
N ASN A 153 -6.55 -12.96 -21.43
CA ASN A 153 -7.24 -11.69 -21.35
C ASN A 153 -7.24 -11.20 -19.89
N GLU A 154 -6.55 -10.10 -19.64
CA GLU A 154 -6.32 -9.54 -18.31
C GLU A 154 -7.63 -9.27 -17.55
N GLN A 155 -8.53 -8.48 -18.16
CA GLN A 155 -9.81 -8.13 -17.56
C GLN A 155 -10.65 -9.35 -17.22
N THR A 156 -10.74 -10.30 -18.15
CA THR A 156 -11.54 -11.51 -17.98
C THR A 156 -11.07 -12.34 -16.80
N GLU A 157 -9.76 -12.59 -16.70
CA GLU A 157 -9.22 -13.44 -15.63
C GLU A 157 -9.30 -12.76 -14.26
N TYR A 158 -8.94 -11.47 -14.16
CA TYR A 158 -9.08 -10.76 -12.89
C TYR A 158 -10.52 -10.68 -12.41
N ILE A 159 -11.48 -10.36 -13.30
CA ILE A 159 -12.91 -10.31 -12.91
C ILE A 159 -13.40 -11.67 -12.44
N LYS A 160 -12.99 -12.76 -13.10
CA LYS A 160 -13.33 -14.12 -12.69
C LYS A 160 -12.82 -14.41 -11.26
N ILE A 161 -11.57 -14.05 -10.96
CA ILE A 161 -10.98 -14.27 -9.64
C ILE A 161 -11.66 -13.38 -8.60
N ILE A 162 -11.86 -12.09 -8.89
CA ILE A 162 -12.56 -11.14 -7.99
C ILE A 162 -13.95 -11.67 -7.63
N ASN A 163 -14.72 -12.13 -8.62
CA ASN A 163 -16.06 -12.66 -8.38
C ASN A 163 -16.02 -13.88 -7.45
N ALA A 164 -15.09 -14.81 -7.65
CA ALA A 164 -14.94 -16.00 -6.79
C ALA A 164 -14.58 -15.60 -5.35
N VAL A 165 -13.68 -14.62 -5.18
CA VAL A 165 -13.31 -14.11 -3.85
C VAL A 165 -14.50 -13.44 -3.16
N LYS A 166 -15.20 -12.52 -3.85
CA LYS A 166 -16.32 -11.76 -3.26
C LYS A 166 -17.55 -12.63 -3.00
N MET A 167 -17.72 -13.75 -3.70
CA MET A 167 -18.75 -14.75 -3.38
C MET A 167 -18.47 -15.49 -2.06
N ILE A 168 -17.22 -15.60 -1.64
CA ILE A 168 -16.86 -16.22 -0.36
C ILE A 168 -17.06 -15.23 0.78
N ASP A 169 -16.47 -14.05 0.69
CA ASP A 169 -16.63 -12.95 1.63
C ASP A 169 -16.27 -11.62 0.93
N SER A 170 -17.23 -10.68 0.91
CA SER A 170 -17.03 -9.35 0.34
C SER A 170 -16.01 -8.49 1.11
N ASN A 171 -15.64 -8.89 2.34
CA ASN A 171 -14.64 -8.19 3.15
C ASN A 171 -13.20 -8.58 2.84
N ILE A 172 -12.97 -9.66 2.09
CA ILE A 172 -11.63 -10.03 1.64
C ILE A 172 -11.11 -8.91 0.74
N VAL A 173 -9.94 -8.38 1.09
CA VAL A 173 -9.28 -7.34 0.31
C VAL A 173 -8.63 -7.95 -0.93
N PHE A 174 -8.91 -7.39 -2.09
CA PHE A 174 -8.36 -7.85 -3.36
C PHE A 174 -7.43 -6.80 -3.98
N ASN A 175 -6.20 -7.20 -4.28
CA ASN A 175 -5.19 -6.36 -4.94
C ASN A 175 -4.85 -6.90 -6.33
N VAL A 176 -5.03 -6.06 -7.36
CA VAL A 176 -4.59 -6.34 -8.73
C VAL A 176 -3.13 -5.91 -8.89
N CYS A 177 -2.24 -6.86 -9.17
CA CYS A 177 -0.83 -6.57 -9.38
C CYS A 177 -0.45 -6.76 -10.86
N ARG A 178 -0.57 -5.69 -11.66
CA ARG A 178 -0.34 -5.70 -13.12
C ARG A 178 0.80 -4.79 -13.57
N TRP A 179 1.53 -4.17 -12.65
CA TRP A 179 2.69 -3.29 -12.86
C TRP A 179 2.42 -2.03 -13.71
N LYS A 180 1.16 -1.70 -13.91
CA LYS A 180 0.65 -0.47 -14.52
C LYS A 180 -0.80 -0.30 -14.11
N PHE A 181 -1.37 0.87 -14.33
CA PHE A 181 -2.83 1.07 -14.18
C PHE A 181 -3.57 0.06 -15.07
N PRO A 182 -4.39 -0.84 -14.49
CA PRO A 182 -4.99 -1.94 -15.23
C PRO A 182 -6.12 -1.49 -16.19
N GLY A 183 -6.61 -0.26 -16.01
CA GLY A 183 -7.72 0.29 -16.77
C GLY A 183 -8.98 0.48 -15.93
N VAL A 184 -9.95 1.16 -16.50
CA VAL A 184 -11.22 1.53 -15.84
C VAL A 184 -12.07 0.34 -15.38
N TRP A 185 -11.83 -0.85 -15.90
CA TRP A 185 -12.52 -2.06 -15.48
C TRP A 185 -12.24 -2.48 -14.04
N ALA A 186 -11.08 -2.06 -13.49
CA ALA A 186 -10.68 -2.39 -12.10
C ALA A 186 -11.37 -1.50 -11.06
N ILE A 187 -11.80 -0.30 -11.46
CA ILE A 187 -12.54 0.63 -10.62
C ILE A 187 -13.85 -0.07 -10.22
N ASP A 188 -14.28 0.03 -8.99
CA ASP A 188 -15.47 -0.64 -8.41
C ASP A 188 -15.37 -2.17 -8.27
N LYS A 189 -14.29 -2.82 -8.71
CA LYS A 189 -14.13 -4.27 -8.64
C LYS A 189 -13.07 -4.69 -7.63
N ALA A 190 -11.87 -4.10 -7.70
CA ALA A 190 -10.77 -4.39 -6.81
C ALA A 190 -10.68 -3.35 -5.69
N ASP A 191 -10.18 -3.76 -4.52
CA ASP A 191 -9.97 -2.82 -3.39
C ASP A 191 -8.71 -1.96 -3.63
N SER A 192 -7.72 -2.48 -4.38
CA SER A 192 -6.57 -1.70 -4.85
C SER A 192 -5.94 -2.31 -6.10
N TRP A 193 -5.16 -1.51 -6.82
CA TRP A 193 -4.45 -1.95 -8.03
C TRP A 193 -3.11 -1.23 -8.16
N ARG A 194 -2.07 -2.01 -8.44
CA ARG A 194 -0.73 -1.50 -8.74
C ARG A 194 -0.77 -0.61 -9.98
N ILE A 195 -0.07 0.51 -9.91
CA ILE A 195 -0.04 1.52 -10.99
C ILE A 195 1.30 1.59 -11.72
N SER A 196 2.31 0.91 -11.22
CA SER A 196 3.69 0.95 -11.71
C SER A 196 4.34 -0.42 -11.69
N GLY A 197 5.48 -0.55 -12.36
CA GLY A 197 6.45 -1.63 -12.10
C GLY A 197 6.93 -1.62 -10.66
N ASP A 198 7.68 -2.66 -10.27
CA ASP A 198 8.13 -2.81 -8.88
C ASP A 198 9.05 -1.69 -8.44
N ILE A 199 8.76 -1.16 -7.25
CA ILE A 199 9.51 -0.08 -6.62
C ILE A 199 10.92 -0.53 -6.23
N LYS A 200 11.87 0.38 -6.38
CA LYS A 200 13.23 0.22 -5.86
C LYS A 200 13.48 1.23 -4.74
N ALA A 201 14.35 0.87 -3.79
CA ALA A 201 14.77 1.76 -2.70
C ALA A 201 15.74 2.85 -3.22
N THR A 202 15.23 3.69 -4.13
CA THR A 202 15.94 4.85 -4.70
C THR A 202 14.98 6.01 -4.89
N PHE A 203 15.45 7.21 -4.67
CA PHE A 203 14.63 8.42 -4.80
C PHE A 203 14.04 8.57 -6.22
N SER A 204 14.81 8.23 -7.25
CA SER A 204 14.34 8.26 -8.64
C SER A 204 13.17 7.31 -8.90
N SER A 205 13.17 6.12 -8.29
CA SER A 205 12.05 5.17 -8.39
C SER A 205 10.80 5.74 -7.72
N ILE A 206 10.95 6.37 -6.57
CA ILE A 206 9.85 7.01 -5.84
C ILE A 206 9.24 8.15 -6.65
N LEU A 207 10.07 9.06 -7.17
CA LEU A 207 9.60 10.17 -8.01
C LEU A 207 8.85 9.68 -9.25
N ASN A 208 9.39 8.65 -9.92
CA ASN A 208 8.72 8.06 -11.09
C ASN A 208 7.32 7.54 -10.75
N ILE A 209 7.16 6.86 -9.61
CA ILE A 209 5.84 6.33 -9.19
C ILE A 209 4.88 7.46 -8.79
N ILE A 210 5.37 8.51 -8.13
CA ILE A 210 4.59 9.71 -7.82
C ILE A 210 4.08 10.34 -9.13
N ASP A 211 4.94 10.48 -10.14
CA ASP A 211 4.57 11.06 -11.44
C ASP A 211 3.55 10.20 -12.19
N LEU A 212 3.71 8.87 -12.19
CA LEU A 212 2.72 7.94 -12.76
C LEU A 212 1.36 8.04 -12.08
N ASN A 213 1.32 8.32 -10.77
CA ASN A 213 0.08 8.45 -10.01
C ASN A 213 -0.59 9.82 -10.12
N ALA A 214 0.12 10.85 -10.59
CA ALA A 214 -0.35 12.24 -10.57
C ALA A 214 -1.72 12.44 -11.25
N GLU A 215 -1.96 11.75 -12.36
CA GLU A 215 -3.21 11.85 -13.13
C GLU A 215 -4.25 10.77 -12.78
N LEU A 216 -3.90 9.84 -11.86
CA LEU A 216 -4.78 8.73 -11.51
C LEU A 216 -5.74 9.06 -10.34
N TYR A 217 -5.64 10.25 -9.74
CA TYR A 217 -6.52 10.68 -8.64
C TYR A 217 -8.01 10.53 -8.95
N LYS A 218 -8.40 10.68 -10.21
CA LYS A 218 -9.79 10.56 -10.71
C LYS A 218 -10.36 9.15 -10.68
N TYR A 219 -9.52 8.14 -10.48
CA TYR A 219 -9.90 6.73 -10.47
C TYR A 219 -9.93 6.16 -9.04
N ALA A 220 -9.27 6.81 -8.08
CA ALA A 220 -9.36 6.42 -6.68
C ALA A 220 -10.67 6.89 -6.05
N SER A 221 -11.26 6.07 -5.21
CA SER A 221 -12.49 6.35 -4.48
C SER A 221 -12.53 5.59 -3.17
N VAL A 222 -13.60 5.76 -2.40
CA VAL A 222 -13.80 5.05 -1.13
C VAL A 222 -13.74 3.54 -1.34
N GLY A 223 -12.77 2.88 -0.69
CA GLY A 223 -12.55 1.44 -0.79
C GLY A 223 -11.81 0.97 -2.04
N HIS A 224 -11.38 1.90 -2.91
CA HIS A 224 -10.74 1.58 -4.19
C HIS A 224 -9.55 2.51 -4.42
N TYR A 225 -8.31 1.98 -4.36
CA TYR A 225 -7.09 2.79 -4.26
C TYR A 225 -6.05 2.48 -5.33
N ASN A 226 -5.39 3.53 -5.79
CA ASN A 226 -4.14 3.42 -6.54
C ASN A 226 -3.03 2.89 -5.61
N ASP A 227 -2.49 1.72 -5.90
CA ASP A 227 -1.41 1.11 -5.14
C ASP A 227 -0.07 1.48 -5.76
N MET A 228 0.69 2.28 -5.03
CA MET A 228 2.02 2.78 -5.42
C MET A 228 3.14 1.80 -5.05
N ASP A 229 2.80 0.56 -4.69
CA ASP A 229 3.70 -0.47 -4.19
C ASP A 229 4.13 -0.28 -2.72
N MET A 230 4.88 -1.24 -2.21
CA MET A 230 5.34 -1.31 -0.82
C MET A 230 6.26 -0.16 -0.44
N LEU A 231 6.20 0.24 0.81
CA LEU A 231 7.11 1.22 1.39
C LEU A 231 8.54 0.67 1.44
N GLN A 232 9.49 1.47 0.97
CA GLN A 232 10.93 1.18 1.01
C GLN A 232 11.66 1.87 2.18
N VAL A 233 10.91 2.41 3.13
CA VAL A 233 11.43 3.12 4.31
C VAL A 233 12.36 2.22 5.11
N GLY A 234 13.55 2.74 5.44
CA GLY A 234 14.59 2.00 6.16
C GLY A 234 15.34 0.97 5.31
N ARG A 235 15.29 1.09 3.97
CA ARG A 235 15.97 0.17 3.04
C ARG A 235 17.16 0.78 2.31
N GLY A 236 17.80 1.79 2.90
CA GLY A 236 19.06 2.36 2.44
C GLY A 236 18.95 3.70 1.73
N MET A 237 17.77 4.30 1.65
CA MET A 237 17.61 5.69 1.27
C MET A 237 18.00 6.61 2.45
N SER A 238 18.23 7.90 2.16
CA SER A 238 18.45 8.89 3.21
C SER A 238 17.17 9.14 4.03
N TYR A 239 17.32 9.69 5.23
CA TYR A 239 16.19 10.05 6.08
C TYR A 239 15.19 10.99 5.40
N GLU A 240 15.66 11.98 4.65
CA GLU A 240 14.78 12.91 3.91
C GLU A 240 14.05 12.21 2.75
N GLU A 241 14.70 11.29 2.04
CA GLU A 241 14.06 10.48 1.01
C GLU A 241 13.00 9.54 1.57
N ASP A 242 13.28 8.89 2.70
CA ASP A 242 12.32 8.04 3.42
C ASP A 242 11.09 8.85 3.89
N LYS A 243 11.31 10.07 4.41
CA LYS A 243 10.22 10.99 4.78
C LYS A 243 9.38 11.39 3.56
N THR A 244 10.01 11.74 2.46
CA THR A 244 9.33 12.10 1.20
C THR A 244 8.51 10.94 0.69
N HIS A 245 9.09 9.74 0.67
CA HIS A 245 8.40 8.52 0.27
C HIS A 245 7.14 8.26 1.11
N PHE A 246 7.28 8.19 2.43
CA PHE A 246 6.15 7.93 3.32
C PHE A 246 5.07 9.00 3.23
N SER A 247 5.47 10.27 3.20
CA SER A 247 4.54 11.41 3.07
C SER A 247 3.70 11.32 1.81
N MET A 248 4.32 11.03 0.67
CA MET A 248 3.60 10.98 -0.60
C MET A 248 2.68 9.78 -0.71
N TRP A 249 3.03 8.61 -0.15
CA TRP A 249 2.09 7.49 -0.02
C TRP A 249 0.87 7.88 0.83
N CYS A 250 1.08 8.67 1.90
CA CYS A 250 -0.03 9.20 2.70
C CYS A 250 -0.88 10.23 1.94
N MET A 251 -0.26 11.17 1.25
CA MET A 251 -0.98 12.19 0.47
C MET A 251 -1.79 11.58 -0.68
N LEU A 252 -1.26 10.55 -1.31
CA LEU A 252 -1.83 9.91 -2.49
C LEU A 252 -2.73 8.70 -2.18
N ASN A 253 -3.10 8.49 -0.92
CA ASN A 253 -4.00 7.39 -0.46
C ASN A 253 -3.55 6.00 -0.90
N SER A 254 -2.25 5.78 -1.06
CA SER A 254 -1.76 4.44 -1.34
C SER A 254 -1.90 3.53 -0.11
N PRO A 255 -2.10 2.22 -0.28
CA PRO A 255 -1.87 1.26 0.79
C PRO A 255 -0.49 1.48 1.43
N LEU A 256 -0.42 1.42 2.77
CA LEU A 256 0.83 1.58 3.52
C LEU A 256 1.36 0.20 3.92
N LEU A 257 2.00 -0.48 2.98
CA LEU A 257 2.57 -1.82 3.17
C LEU A 257 4.09 -1.73 3.33
N ALA A 258 4.60 -1.88 4.56
CA ALA A 258 6.04 -1.91 4.81
C ALA A 258 6.71 -3.07 4.08
N GLY A 259 7.83 -2.82 3.39
CA GLY A 259 8.57 -3.81 2.62
C GLY A 259 9.97 -4.13 3.19
N ASN A 260 10.29 -3.65 4.39
CA ASN A 260 11.55 -3.88 5.10
C ASN A 260 11.45 -5.07 6.06
N ASP A 261 12.55 -5.44 6.68
CA ASP A 261 12.56 -6.40 7.79
C ASP A 261 12.19 -5.68 9.10
N LEU A 262 10.97 -5.94 9.60
CA LEU A 262 10.44 -5.28 10.80
C LEU A 262 11.23 -5.61 12.08
N ARG A 263 11.99 -6.73 12.10
CA ARG A 263 12.78 -7.16 13.26
C ARG A 263 13.99 -6.27 13.51
N ASN A 264 14.43 -5.55 12.47
CA ASN A 264 15.70 -4.81 12.46
C ASN A 264 15.52 -3.31 12.16
N MET A 265 14.36 -2.74 12.47
CA MET A 265 14.09 -1.33 12.25
C MET A 265 14.90 -0.43 13.18
N THR A 266 15.48 0.62 12.63
CA THR A 266 16.04 1.72 13.43
C THR A 266 14.92 2.53 14.08
N LYS A 267 15.26 3.32 15.09
CA LYS A 267 14.30 4.27 15.69
C LYS A 267 13.72 5.23 14.64
N GLU A 268 14.55 5.74 13.75
CA GLU A 268 14.14 6.64 12.66
C GLU A 268 13.13 5.98 11.73
N THR A 269 13.35 4.72 11.34
CA THR A 269 12.41 3.94 10.54
C THR A 269 11.06 3.80 11.26
N ILE A 270 11.08 3.48 12.55
CA ILE A 270 9.86 3.36 13.37
C ILE A 270 9.15 4.71 13.46
N ASP A 271 9.87 5.80 13.74
CA ASP A 271 9.32 7.15 13.87
C ASP A 271 8.62 7.59 12.57
N ILE A 272 9.22 7.29 11.40
CA ILE A 272 8.60 7.57 10.10
C ILE A 272 7.31 6.75 9.93
N LEU A 273 7.40 5.42 10.06
CA LEU A 273 6.26 4.52 9.82
C LEU A 273 5.12 4.71 10.84
N THR A 274 5.39 5.30 12.00
CA THR A 274 4.40 5.53 13.06
C THR A 274 3.96 6.99 13.18
N ASN A 275 4.29 7.87 12.23
CA ASN A 275 3.84 9.26 12.25
C ASN A 275 2.30 9.33 12.14
N LYS A 276 1.64 9.49 13.27
CA LYS A 276 0.17 9.47 13.38
C LYS A 276 -0.51 10.59 12.58
N GLU A 277 0.15 11.75 12.45
CA GLU A 277 -0.44 12.88 11.73
C GLU A 277 -0.46 12.63 10.23
N LEU A 278 0.58 12.02 9.67
CA LEU A 278 0.61 11.61 8.26
C LEU A 278 -0.30 10.40 8.01
N ILE A 279 -0.33 9.43 8.92
CA ILE A 279 -1.28 8.31 8.82
C ILE A 279 -2.72 8.85 8.80
N ALA A 280 -3.05 9.84 9.64
CA ALA A 280 -4.37 10.46 9.63
C ALA A 280 -4.70 11.14 8.28
N ILE A 281 -3.70 11.63 7.54
CA ILE A 281 -3.90 12.14 6.16
C ILE A 281 -4.22 10.99 5.19
N ASN A 282 -3.54 9.86 5.30
CA ASN A 282 -3.81 8.66 4.48
C ASN A 282 -5.20 8.08 4.76
N GLN A 283 -5.58 8.04 6.03
CA GLN A 283 -6.82 7.43 6.53
C GLN A 283 -8.00 8.41 6.62
N ASP A 284 -7.85 9.64 6.09
CA ASP A 284 -8.92 10.65 6.11
C ASP A 284 -10.16 10.15 5.36
N ILE A 285 -11.33 10.26 6.00
CA ILE A 285 -12.60 9.67 5.52
C ILE A 285 -13.18 10.30 4.25
N ALA A 286 -12.63 11.39 3.74
CA ALA A 286 -12.96 11.88 2.40
C ALA A 286 -12.35 10.99 1.30
N PHE A 287 -11.27 10.26 1.62
CA PHE A 287 -10.52 9.40 0.72
C PHE A 287 -10.10 10.07 -0.61
N VAL A 288 -9.95 11.38 -0.60
CA VAL A 288 -9.53 12.16 -1.76
C VAL A 288 -8.01 12.07 -1.90
N GLN A 289 -7.53 11.68 -3.05
CA GLN A 289 -6.10 11.70 -3.38
C GLN A 289 -5.62 13.14 -3.62
N ALA A 290 -4.41 13.47 -3.18
CA ALA A 290 -3.80 14.77 -3.47
C ALA A 290 -3.61 14.99 -4.96
N GLN A 291 -3.69 16.26 -5.38
CA GLN A 291 -3.43 16.71 -6.74
C GLN A 291 -2.18 17.59 -6.76
N ARG A 292 -1.33 17.42 -7.76
CA ARG A 292 -0.20 18.31 -8.02
C ARG A 292 -0.71 19.59 -8.64
N ILE A 293 -0.52 20.70 -7.95
CA ILE A 293 -1.03 22.00 -8.38
C ILE A 293 0.04 22.93 -8.93
N LEU A 294 1.31 22.64 -8.64
CA LEU A 294 2.45 23.41 -9.11
C LEU A 294 3.65 22.50 -9.30
N THR A 295 4.37 22.73 -10.38
CA THR A 295 5.76 22.28 -10.57
C THR A 295 6.53 23.52 -11.03
N GLU A 296 7.52 23.93 -10.27
CA GLU A 296 8.35 25.10 -10.57
C GLU A 296 9.79 24.74 -10.19
N ASP A 297 10.70 24.79 -11.16
CA ASP A 297 12.06 24.28 -11.03
C ASP A 297 12.07 22.83 -10.49
N ASP A 298 12.72 22.61 -9.33
CA ASP A 298 12.78 21.33 -8.64
C ASP A 298 11.71 21.16 -7.54
N ILE A 299 10.72 22.08 -7.46
CA ILE A 299 9.67 22.03 -6.41
C ILE A 299 8.34 21.58 -7.01
N ASP A 300 7.75 20.57 -6.39
CA ASP A 300 6.35 20.18 -6.59
C ASP A 300 5.50 20.56 -5.37
N VAL A 301 4.33 21.16 -5.61
CA VAL A 301 3.32 21.41 -4.57
C VAL A 301 2.09 20.56 -4.83
N TRP A 302 1.71 19.80 -3.81
CA TRP A 302 0.54 18.92 -3.81
C TRP A 302 -0.47 19.36 -2.77
N VAL A 303 -1.75 19.30 -3.12
CA VAL A 303 -2.85 19.66 -2.22
C VAL A 303 -3.85 18.53 -2.15
N LYS A 304 -4.23 18.18 -0.93
CA LYS A 304 -5.27 17.19 -0.62
C LYS A 304 -6.37 17.86 0.19
N GLN A 305 -7.61 17.75 -0.30
CA GLN A 305 -8.79 18.17 0.47
C GLN A 305 -9.08 17.13 1.55
N LEU A 306 -9.31 17.56 2.79
CA LEU A 306 -9.65 16.69 3.92
C LEU A 306 -11.15 16.73 4.21
N SER A 307 -11.64 15.71 4.92
CA SER A 307 -13.04 15.53 5.27
C SER A 307 -13.61 16.58 6.21
N GLN A 308 -12.76 17.26 6.98
CA GLN A 308 -13.18 18.23 7.98
C GLN A 308 -13.24 19.65 7.37
N GLY A 309 -14.39 19.98 6.79
CA GLY A 309 -14.64 21.32 6.29
C GLY A 309 -13.73 21.72 5.14
N LYS A 310 -13.08 22.87 5.26
CA LYS A 310 -12.15 23.42 4.25
C LYS A 310 -10.68 23.03 4.52
N LYS A 311 -10.40 22.17 5.49
CA LYS A 311 -9.03 21.78 5.84
C LYS A 311 -8.33 21.12 4.66
N LYS A 312 -7.06 21.45 4.50
CA LYS A 312 -6.20 20.89 3.45
C LYS A 312 -4.90 20.35 4.04
N ALA A 313 -4.40 19.30 3.45
CA ALA A 313 -3.01 18.91 3.59
C ALA A 313 -2.24 19.39 2.36
N ILE A 314 -1.06 19.97 2.57
CA ILE A 314 -0.21 20.51 1.53
C ILE A 314 1.17 19.86 1.68
N ALA A 315 1.68 19.29 0.61
CA ALA A 315 3.05 18.75 0.56
C ALA A 315 3.87 19.57 -0.43
N ILE A 316 5.08 19.97 -0.02
CA ILE A 316 6.05 20.69 -0.84
C ILE A 316 7.28 19.80 -0.93
N ILE A 317 7.55 19.27 -2.12
CA ILE A 317 8.65 18.33 -2.38
C ILE A 317 9.78 19.07 -3.07
N ASN A 318 10.98 18.89 -2.56
CA ASN A 318 12.20 19.24 -3.27
C ASN A 318 12.73 18.01 -4.02
N ARG A 319 12.59 18.03 -5.35
CA ARG A 319 13.06 16.96 -6.25
C ARG A 319 14.54 17.09 -6.61
N GLY A 320 15.10 18.28 -6.31
CA GLY A 320 16.46 18.67 -6.69
C GLY A 320 17.54 18.13 -5.76
N SER A 321 18.78 18.28 -6.21
CA SER A 321 19.98 17.76 -5.54
C SER A 321 20.59 18.72 -4.51
N LYS A 322 19.94 19.84 -4.20
CA LYS A 322 20.35 20.87 -3.23
C LYS A 322 19.16 21.29 -2.40
N ASP A 323 19.43 21.85 -1.22
CA ASP A 323 18.39 22.50 -0.41
C ASP A 323 17.76 23.66 -1.20
N GLN A 324 16.44 23.81 -1.04
CA GLN A 324 15.66 24.85 -1.72
C GLN A 324 14.90 25.70 -0.70
N VAL A 325 14.72 26.97 -1.05
CA VAL A 325 13.81 27.88 -0.33
C VAL A 325 12.62 28.15 -1.21
N PHE A 326 11.43 27.83 -0.70
CA PHE A 326 10.19 28.02 -1.44
C PHE A 326 9.18 28.83 -0.64
N THR A 327 8.53 29.79 -1.31
CA THR A 327 7.50 30.63 -0.70
C THR A 327 6.12 30.23 -1.20
N LEU A 328 5.34 29.68 -0.27
CA LEU A 328 3.97 29.24 -0.49
C LEU A 328 3.02 30.46 -0.45
N ASN A 329 2.20 30.64 -1.46
CA ASN A 329 1.22 31.70 -1.56
C ASN A 329 -0.19 31.20 -1.22
N ALA A 330 -0.83 31.81 -0.22
CA ALA A 330 -2.15 31.40 0.29
C ALA A 330 -3.24 31.48 -0.79
N ALA A 331 -3.22 32.52 -1.65
CA ALA A 331 -4.22 32.68 -2.68
C ALA A 331 -4.13 31.60 -3.77
N LYS A 332 -2.91 31.20 -4.16
CA LYS A 332 -2.70 30.09 -5.12
C LYS A 332 -3.26 28.76 -4.61
N LEU A 333 -3.34 28.59 -3.29
CA LEU A 333 -3.87 27.39 -2.63
C LEU A 333 -5.37 27.48 -2.33
N ASN A 334 -5.97 28.62 -2.56
CA ASN A 334 -7.33 28.92 -2.09
C ASN A 334 -7.48 28.63 -0.57
N ILE A 335 -6.57 29.21 0.22
CA ILE A 335 -6.53 29.15 1.68
C ILE A 335 -6.67 30.57 2.22
N ASN A 336 -7.46 30.71 3.30
CA ASN A 336 -7.61 31.99 3.98
C ASN A 336 -6.27 32.40 4.63
N LYS A 337 -5.92 33.68 4.54
CA LYS A 337 -4.70 34.23 5.14
C LYS A 337 -4.63 34.06 6.68
N SER A 338 -5.77 33.97 7.34
CA SER A 338 -5.87 33.71 8.78
C SER A 338 -5.81 32.22 9.17
N SER A 339 -5.78 31.32 8.16
CA SER A 339 -5.69 29.88 8.44
C SER A 339 -4.39 29.55 9.17
N LYS A 340 -4.52 28.80 10.25
CA LYS A 340 -3.36 28.29 11.00
C LYS A 340 -2.81 27.05 10.34
N LEU A 341 -1.50 26.97 10.32
CA LEU A 341 -0.77 25.85 9.75
C LEU A 341 -0.13 25.02 10.86
N ARG A 342 -0.09 23.71 10.64
CA ARG A 342 0.65 22.76 11.48
C ARG A 342 1.60 21.94 10.62
N ASP A 343 2.85 21.90 10.99
CA ASP A 343 3.86 21.02 10.38
C ASP A 343 3.71 19.59 10.94
N LEU A 344 3.50 18.61 10.05
CA LEU A 344 3.20 17.24 10.43
C LEU A 344 4.44 16.40 10.72
N TRP A 345 5.64 16.90 10.35
CA TRP A 345 6.90 16.27 10.71
C TRP A 345 7.50 16.85 11.98
N LEU A 346 7.43 18.16 12.15
CA LEU A 346 7.90 18.83 13.35
C LEU A 346 6.89 18.74 14.52
N HIS A 347 5.66 18.28 14.23
CA HIS A 347 4.54 18.24 15.20
C HIS A 347 4.28 19.62 15.84
N LYS A 348 4.44 20.68 15.05
CA LYS A 348 4.47 22.07 15.54
C LYS A 348 3.46 22.95 14.80
N ASP A 349 2.76 23.77 15.58
CA ASP A 349 1.92 24.83 15.03
C ASP A 349 2.79 26.00 14.54
N LEU A 350 2.56 26.42 13.30
CA LEU A 350 3.34 27.44 12.61
C LEU A 350 2.68 28.83 12.62
N GLY A 351 1.52 28.98 13.29
CA GLY A 351 0.70 30.19 13.24
C GLY A 351 -0.01 30.37 11.89
N GLU A 352 -0.49 31.57 11.63
CA GLU A 352 -1.21 31.92 10.40
C GLU A 352 -0.30 31.84 9.17
N ILE A 353 -0.86 31.46 8.02
CA ILE A 353 -0.12 31.44 6.76
C ILE A 353 0.21 32.86 6.29
N GLY A 354 -0.65 33.86 6.58
CA GLY A 354 -0.55 35.19 6.01
C GLY A 354 -0.83 35.21 4.51
N ALA A 355 -0.27 36.19 3.79
CA ALA A 355 -0.30 36.20 2.34
C ALA A 355 0.62 35.13 1.76
N GLU A 356 1.76 34.94 2.39
CA GLU A 356 2.83 34.02 1.97
C GLU A 356 3.56 33.45 3.19
N LYS A 357 4.11 32.23 3.02
CA LYS A 357 4.95 31.60 4.03
C LYS A 357 6.11 30.86 3.38
N THR A 358 7.31 31.14 3.85
CA THR A 358 8.55 30.57 3.30
C THR A 358 9.00 29.34 4.08
N PHE A 359 9.45 28.33 3.36
CA PHE A 359 10.00 27.08 3.89
C PHE A 359 11.36 26.81 3.28
N THR A 360 12.28 26.26 4.10
CA THR A 360 13.51 25.65 3.61
C THR A 360 13.29 24.14 3.55
N ILE A 361 13.52 23.56 2.38
CA ILE A 361 13.28 22.14 2.11
C ILE A 361 14.61 21.51 1.74
N ALA A 362 15.03 20.54 2.54
CA ALA A 362 16.28 19.82 2.30
C ALA A 362 16.29 19.17 0.92
N LYS A 363 17.47 18.90 0.40
CA LYS A 363 17.67 18.05 -0.79
C LYS A 363 16.84 16.78 -0.68
N HIS A 364 16.05 16.45 -1.71
CA HIS A 364 15.14 15.29 -1.77
C HIS A 364 14.08 15.25 -0.64
N GLY A 365 13.99 16.34 0.13
CA GLY A 365 13.12 16.44 1.30
C GLY A 365 11.70 16.89 0.97
N ILE A 366 10.89 16.91 2.01
CA ILE A 366 9.48 17.30 1.94
C ILE A 366 9.09 18.10 3.18
N VAL A 367 8.24 19.08 2.99
CA VAL A 367 7.45 19.72 4.05
C VAL A 367 6.00 19.29 3.87
N VAL A 368 5.36 18.81 4.93
CA VAL A 368 3.93 18.51 4.91
C VAL A 368 3.25 19.31 6.01
N ILE A 369 2.32 20.15 5.60
CA ILE A 369 1.54 21.02 6.49
C ILE A 369 0.04 20.73 6.34
N LYS A 370 -0.69 20.96 7.43
CA LYS A 370 -2.15 20.92 7.45
C LYS A 370 -2.68 22.32 7.80
N SER A 371 -3.66 22.81 7.04
CA SER A 371 -4.42 24.00 7.39
C SER A 371 -5.63 23.63 8.23
N ASP A 372 -6.08 24.53 9.10
CA ASP A 372 -7.27 24.37 9.93
C ASP A 372 -8.56 24.83 9.25
N GLU A 373 -8.45 25.47 8.08
CA GLU A 373 -9.54 25.94 7.23
C GLU A 373 -9.26 25.71 5.74
#